data_a940608d99693b20c952d547b2ad401c
#
_entry.id   a940608d99693b20c952d547b2ad401c
#
_cell.length_a   1.000
_cell.length_b   1.000
_cell.length_c   1.000
_cell.angle_alpha   90.00
_cell.angle_beta   90.00
_cell.angle_gamma   90.00
#
_symmetry.space_group_name_H-M   'P 1'
#
loop_
_entity.id
_entity.type
_entity.pdbx_description
1 polymer ?
#
loop_
_entity_poly.entity_id
_entity_poly.type
_entity_poly.pdbx_seq_one_letter_code
_entity_poly.pdbx_strand_id
1 'polypeptide(L)'
;MKTSLTHIFAIAVAALSLFSASAAGKWMVPKEKLTYDVMYKWGLINKKAGSATITTYPDASPSEFRAHLSAASASWADRFYMVRDTLKGSINKETFFPSYYEKIAHEGGAYDRDVLHYTRTADTVTATAKMWRKRKKEKEIRQLEAVHTATGATMDMLSAFYYMRRIPYDTMRKGEAVSLNVFSGKKKETLTIHYDGLETIEIDKKWFACYHITFTFTTGGGKVSSDNMDAWISTGRGRIPLLLEGKLPVGKVRAIYSGALPSD
;
A
#
# COMPACT_ATOMS: atom_id res chain seq x y z
N MET A 1 5.68 -18.98 9.57
CA MET A 1 5.37 -18.05 8.48
C MET A 1 5.67 -16.66 9.03
N LYS A 2 6.60 -15.94 8.45
CA LYS A 2 6.89 -14.54 8.87
C LYS A 2 6.12 -13.63 7.94
N THR A 3 5.00 -13.11 8.41
CA THR A 3 4.31 -11.99 7.77
C THR A 3 5.24 -10.77 7.92
N SER A 4 5.80 -10.31 6.81
CA SER A 4 6.65 -9.10 6.83
C SER A 4 5.77 -7.90 7.16
N LEU A 5 6.23 -7.00 8.04
CA LEU A 5 5.56 -5.72 8.32
C LEU A 5 5.32 -4.89 7.05
N THR A 6 6.04 -5.19 5.99
CA THR A 6 5.91 -4.56 4.66
C THR A 6 4.51 -4.70 4.06
N HIS A 7 3.75 -5.74 4.45
CA HIS A 7 2.38 -5.94 3.94
C HIS A 7 1.36 -4.96 4.54
N ILE A 8 1.70 -4.27 5.61
CA ILE A 8 0.82 -3.33 6.31
C ILE A 8 0.64 -2.03 5.52
N PHE A 9 1.55 -1.72 4.60
CA PHE A 9 1.53 -0.51 3.79
C PHE A 9 1.13 -0.74 2.33
N ALA A 10 0.73 -1.95 1.96
CA ALA A 10 0.46 -2.33 0.58
C ALA A 10 -1.03 -2.56 0.29
N ILE A 11 -1.52 -2.07 -0.83
CA ILE A 11 -2.94 -1.99 -1.24
C ILE A 11 -3.10 -2.24 -2.76
N ALA A 12 -4.06 -2.74 -3.16
CA ALA A 12 -5.11 -3.34 -3.91
C ALA A 12 -5.64 -2.97 -5.28
N VAL A 13 -6.50 -3.70 -5.90
CA VAL A 13 -7.72 -3.64 -6.78
C VAL A 13 -7.75 -4.47 -8.07
N ALA A 14 -8.84 -5.13 -8.49
CA ALA A 14 -9.51 -5.19 -9.79
C ALA A 14 -10.73 -6.08 -9.90
N ALA A 15 -11.72 -5.66 -10.65
CA ALA A 15 -12.39 -6.44 -11.72
C ALA A 15 -12.98 -5.46 -12.72
N LEU A 16 -12.75 -5.69 -14.02
CA LEU A 16 -13.39 -4.94 -15.07
C LEU A 16 -14.86 -5.36 -15.20
N SER A 17 -15.74 -4.51 -14.72
CA SER A 17 -16.99 -4.22 -15.42
C SER A 17 -16.84 -2.83 -16.02
N LEU A 18 -17.23 -2.66 -17.27
CA LEU A 18 -17.25 -1.39 -17.98
C LEU A 18 -18.15 -0.39 -17.22
N PHE A 19 -17.61 0.31 -16.27
CA PHE A 19 -18.28 1.47 -15.70
C PHE A 19 -17.95 2.67 -16.59
N SER A 20 -18.97 3.09 -17.32
CA SER A 20 -19.00 4.42 -17.93
C SER A 20 -18.54 5.43 -16.88
N ALA A 21 -17.55 6.23 -17.26
CA ALA A 21 -17.03 7.30 -16.42
C ALA A 21 -18.13 8.33 -16.19
N SER A 22 -18.93 8.12 -15.16
CA SER A 22 -19.76 9.16 -14.58
C SER A 22 -18.80 10.23 -14.02
N ALA A 23 -19.15 11.49 -14.22
CA ALA A 23 -18.35 12.66 -13.90
C ALA A 23 -18.20 12.89 -12.38
N ALA A 24 -17.62 11.94 -11.68
CA ALA A 24 -16.99 12.16 -10.40
C ALA A 24 -15.76 13.05 -10.66
N GLY A 25 -15.71 14.21 -10.05
CA GLY A 25 -14.65 15.20 -10.29
C GLY A 25 -13.27 14.54 -10.29
N LYS A 26 -12.49 14.79 -11.34
CA LYS A 26 -11.19 14.13 -11.59
C LYS A 26 -10.29 14.33 -10.37
N TRP A 27 -10.23 13.33 -9.48
CA TRP A 27 -9.35 13.38 -8.32
C TRP A 27 -7.90 13.42 -8.82
N MET A 28 -7.20 14.49 -8.50
CA MET A 28 -5.79 14.66 -8.85
C MET A 28 -4.96 14.43 -7.59
N VAL A 29 -3.84 13.72 -7.75
CA VAL A 29 -2.90 13.54 -6.63
C VAL A 29 -2.35 14.90 -6.23
N PRO A 30 -2.67 15.39 -5.03
CA PRO A 30 -2.12 16.64 -4.56
C PRO A 30 -0.62 16.51 -4.29
N LYS A 31 0.11 17.61 -4.34
CA LYS A 31 1.43 17.67 -3.71
C LYS A 31 1.21 17.51 -2.21
N GLU A 32 1.54 16.36 -1.67
CA GLU A 32 1.19 16.02 -0.29
C GLU A 32 2.34 15.34 0.46
N LYS A 33 2.28 15.43 1.76
CA LYS A 33 3.07 14.66 2.71
C LYS A 33 2.14 14.08 3.76
N LEU A 34 1.94 12.76 3.71
CA LEU A 34 1.13 12.01 4.68
C LEU A 34 2.06 11.37 5.71
N THR A 35 1.82 11.64 6.98
CA THR A 35 2.59 11.06 8.09
C THR A 35 1.70 10.14 8.91
N TYR A 36 2.27 9.03 9.38
CA TYR A 36 1.56 8.02 10.15
C TYR A 36 2.36 7.61 11.38
N ASP A 37 1.68 7.53 12.51
CA ASP A 37 2.19 6.86 13.70
C ASP A 37 1.85 5.38 13.63
N VAL A 38 2.85 4.52 13.72
CA VAL A 38 2.68 3.07 13.71
C VAL A 38 2.60 2.60 15.16
N MET A 39 1.38 2.22 15.58
CA MET A 39 1.09 1.75 16.93
C MET A 39 1.06 0.22 16.98
N TYR A 40 1.70 -0.37 17.98
CA TYR A 40 1.55 -1.78 18.30
C TYR A 40 0.61 -1.95 19.50
N LYS A 41 -0.38 -2.84 19.36
CA LYS A 41 -1.34 -3.16 20.42
C LYS A 41 -1.36 -4.65 20.71
N TRP A 42 -1.12 -5.01 21.97
CA TRP A 42 -1.23 -6.37 22.49
C TRP A 42 -1.65 -6.34 23.97
N GLY A 43 -2.83 -6.88 24.28
CA GLY A 43 -3.39 -6.79 25.62
C GLY A 43 -3.49 -5.33 26.07
N LEU A 44 -2.85 -5.01 27.19
CA LEU A 44 -2.77 -3.65 27.74
C LEU A 44 -1.66 -2.78 27.08
N ILE A 45 -0.80 -3.36 26.27
CA ILE A 45 0.25 -2.62 25.56
C ILE A 45 -0.37 -1.89 24.38
N ASN A 46 -0.23 -0.57 24.35
CA ASN A 46 -0.58 0.28 23.22
C ASN A 46 0.53 1.32 23.07
N LYS A 47 1.51 1.07 22.21
CA LYS A 47 2.73 1.87 22.14
C LYS A 47 3.13 2.17 20.72
N LYS A 48 3.62 3.40 20.46
CA LYS A 48 4.16 3.79 19.18
C LYS A 48 5.42 2.95 18.87
N ALA A 49 5.29 2.08 17.86
CA ALA A 49 6.34 1.16 17.43
C ALA A 49 7.17 1.71 16.28
N GLY A 50 6.71 2.77 15.63
CA GLY A 50 7.41 3.38 14.51
C GLY A 50 6.64 4.54 13.90
N SER A 51 7.10 4.96 12.74
CA SER A 51 6.43 5.98 11.93
C SER A 51 6.62 5.68 10.45
N ALA A 52 5.71 6.21 9.62
CA ALA A 52 5.84 6.20 8.18
C ALA A 52 5.48 7.55 7.58
N THR A 53 6.10 7.88 6.47
CA THR A 53 5.81 9.11 5.72
C THR A 53 5.71 8.78 4.25
N ILE A 54 4.64 9.24 3.60
CA ILE A 54 4.45 9.18 2.15
C ILE A 54 4.50 10.61 1.62
N THR A 55 5.32 10.86 0.60
CA THR A 55 5.45 12.20 -0.02
C THR A 55 5.33 12.06 -1.53
N THR A 56 4.62 12.99 -2.17
CA THR A 56 4.56 13.09 -3.63
C THR A 56 5.47 14.20 -4.16
N TYR A 57 6.04 13.96 -5.32
CA TYR A 57 6.92 14.89 -6.04
C TYR A 57 6.53 14.93 -7.52
N PRO A 58 6.84 16.03 -8.24
CA PRO A 58 6.79 16.03 -9.69
C PRO A 58 7.72 14.95 -10.26
N ASP A 59 7.32 14.32 -11.35
CA ASP A 59 8.18 13.45 -12.14
C ASP A 59 8.79 14.21 -13.34
N ALA A 60 9.81 13.64 -13.96
CA ALA A 60 10.37 14.13 -15.22
C ALA A 60 9.32 14.05 -16.35
N SER A 61 8.47 13.02 -16.34
CA SER A 61 7.31 12.91 -17.22
C SER A 61 6.14 13.76 -16.71
N PRO A 62 5.60 14.69 -17.53
CA PRO A 62 4.43 15.50 -17.13
C PRO A 62 3.17 14.67 -16.81
N SER A 63 3.05 13.47 -17.39
CA SER A 63 1.93 12.55 -17.16
C SER A 63 2.06 11.72 -15.87
N GLU A 64 3.21 11.80 -15.19
CA GLU A 64 3.50 11.02 -13.99
C GLU A 64 3.76 11.89 -12.76
N PHE A 65 3.70 11.29 -11.60
CA PHE A 65 4.21 11.83 -10.34
C PHE A 65 5.06 10.76 -9.65
N ARG A 66 6.02 11.21 -8.87
CA ARG A 66 6.79 10.33 -7.98
C ARG A 66 6.12 10.25 -6.63
N ALA A 67 6.10 9.06 -6.07
CA ALA A 67 5.75 8.82 -4.69
C ALA A 67 6.93 8.21 -3.95
N HIS A 68 7.13 8.60 -2.70
CA HIS A 68 8.17 8.10 -1.82
C HIS A 68 7.57 7.80 -0.46
N LEU A 69 7.67 6.55 -0.03
CA LEU A 69 7.34 6.13 1.33
C LEU A 69 8.65 5.82 2.07
N SER A 70 8.76 6.30 3.30
CA SER A 70 9.78 5.86 4.25
C SER A 70 9.10 5.38 5.53
N ALA A 71 9.55 4.26 6.08
CA ALA A 71 9.06 3.71 7.33
C ALA A 71 10.21 3.31 8.24
N ALA A 72 10.09 3.61 9.53
CA ALA A 72 11.09 3.28 10.52
C ALA A 72 10.45 2.84 11.84
N SER A 73 10.96 1.77 12.40
CA SER A 73 10.63 1.35 13.77
C SER A 73 11.27 2.28 14.82
N ALA A 74 10.61 2.44 15.96
CA ALA A 74 11.13 3.17 17.10
C ALA A 74 12.26 2.39 17.79
N SER A 75 13.17 3.11 18.46
CA SER A 75 14.37 2.52 19.07
C SER A 75 14.09 1.37 20.05
N TRP A 76 12.96 1.41 20.76
CA TRP A 76 12.58 0.30 21.63
C TRP A 76 12.13 -0.94 20.86
N ALA A 77 11.46 -0.73 19.69
CA ALA A 77 10.98 -1.81 18.83
C ALA A 77 12.13 -2.45 18.04
N ASP A 78 13.19 -1.69 17.73
CA ASP A 78 14.39 -2.16 17.06
C ASP A 78 15.05 -3.35 17.79
N ARG A 79 14.92 -3.40 19.11
CA ARG A 79 15.46 -4.49 19.94
C ARG A 79 14.81 -5.84 19.63
N PHE A 80 13.57 -5.81 19.13
CA PHE A 80 12.81 -7.01 18.77
C PHE A 80 12.85 -7.24 17.26
N TYR A 81 12.55 -6.20 16.48
CA TYR A 81 12.52 -6.27 15.03
C TYR A 81 12.70 -4.88 14.42
N MET A 82 13.91 -4.59 13.96
CA MET A 82 14.23 -3.32 13.30
C MET A 82 13.59 -3.28 11.91
N VAL A 83 13.00 -2.13 11.57
CA VAL A 83 12.47 -1.81 10.23
C VAL A 83 13.04 -0.47 9.77
N ARG A 84 13.62 -0.45 8.58
CA ARG A 84 14.04 0.75 7.83
C ARG A 84 13.72 0.51 6.38
N ASP A 85 12.55 0.93 5.97
CA ASP A 85 12.03 0.66 4.63
C ASP A 85 11.85 1.93 3.84
N THR A 86 12.13 1.84 2.55
CA THR A 86 11.90 2.89 1.57
C THR A 86 11.23 2.29 0.34
N LEU A 87 10.13 2.89 -0.09
CA LEU A 87 9.48 2.60 -1.36
C LEU A 87 9.50 3.86 -2.23
N LYS A 88 9.80 3.71 -3.50
CA LYS A 88 9.74 4.78 -4.50
C LYS A 88 8.97 4.29 -5.72
N GLY A 89 8.21 5.16 -6.36
CA GLY A 89 7.47 4.83 -7.57
C GLY A 89 7.27 6.03 -8.46
N SER A 90 7.23 5.78 -9.78
CA SER A 90 6.71 6.71 -10.78
C SER A 90 5.36 6.19 -11.24
N ILE A 91 4.33 7.02 -11.10
CA ILE A 91 2.93 6.63 -11.19
C ILE A 91 2.21 7.60 -12.14
N ASN A 92 1.46 7.05 -13.08
CA ASN A 92 0.67 7.85 -14.01
C ASN A 92 -0.47 8.59 -13.27
N LYS A 93 -0.65 9.88 -13.56
CA LYS A 93 -1.62 10.75 -12.87
C LYS A 93 -3.08 10.41 -13.14
N GLU A 94 -3.37 9.78 -14.29
CA GLU A 94 -4.74 9.48 -14.70
C GLU A 94 -5.17 8.06 -14.37
N THR A 95 -4.29 7.09 -14.66
CA THR A 95 -4.59 5.66 -14.48
C THR A 95 -4.13 5.12 -13.15
N PHE A 96 -3.21 5.79 -12.48
CA PHE A 96 -2.46 5.34 -11.30
C PHE A 96 -1.62 4.09 -11.54
N PHE A 97 -1.39 3.75 -12.79
CA PHE A 97 -0.52 2.64 -13.15
C PHE A 97 0.96 3.02 -12.97
N PRO A 98 1.78 2.11 -12.42
CA PRO A 98 3.21 2.35 -12.27
C PRO A 98 3.95 2.20 -13.60
N SER A 99 5.01 3.00 -13.78
CA SER A 99 6.07 2.77 -14.77
C SER A 99 7.34 2.25 -14.11
N TYR A 100 7.57 2.65 -12.86
CA TYR A 100 8.73 2.29 -12.05
C TYR A 100 8.33 2.06 -10.62
N TYR A 101 8.95 1.07 -9.97
CA TYR A 101 8.86 0.82 -8.54
C TYR A 101 10.20 0.35 -7.97
N GLU A 102 10.61 0.87 -6.83
CA GLU A 102 11.74 0.42 -6.04
C GLU A 102 11.33 0.26 -4.58
N LYS A 103 11.65 -0.89 -4.00
CA LYS A 103 11.60 -1.15 -2.56
C LYS A 103 13.00 -1.40 -2.06
N ILE A 104 13.39 -0.76 -0.96
CA ILE A 104 14.58 -1.06 -0.18
C ILE A 104 14.10 -1.34 1.24
N ALA A 105 14.37 -2.53 1.76
CA ALA A 105 13.94 -2.95 3.08
C ALA A 105 15.12 -3.48 3.89
N HIS A 106 15.25 -2.93 5.10
CA HIS A 106 16.12 -3.44 6.14
C HIS A 106 15.26 -3.92 7.30
N GLU A 107 14.99 -5.21 7.35
CA GLU A 107 14.06 -5.80 8.31
C GLU A 107 14.72 -6.92 9.13
N GLY A 108 14.79 -6.77 10.47
CA GLY A 108 15.30 -7.79 11.36
C GLY A 108 16.74 -8.23 11.06
N GLY A 109 17.53 -7.37 10.43
CA GLY A 109 18.92 -7.62 10.00
C GLY A 109 19.04 -8.27 8.61
N ALA A 110 17.94 -8.46 7.88
CA ALA A 110 17.94 -8.81 6.47
C ALA A 110 17.95 -7.53 5.62
N TYR A 111 18.40 -7.65 4.37
CA TYR A 111 18.34 -6.63 3.34
C TYR A 111 17.64 -7.18 2.11
N ASP A 112 16.63 -6.48 1.67
CA ASP A 112 15.91 -6.79 0.43
C ASP A 112 15.79 -5.50 -0.40
N ARG A 113 16.18 -5.56 -1.69
CA ARG A 113 15.93 -4.49 -2.65
C ARG A 113 15.24 -5.10 -3.85
N ASP A 114 14.17 -4.46 -4.31
CA ASP A 114 13.41 -4.81 -5.50
C ASP A 114 13.33 -3.60 -6.42
N VAL A 115 13.62 -3.77 -7.69
CA VAL A 115 13.44 -2.74 -8.72
C VAL A 115 12.60 -3.34 -9.84
N LEU A 116 11.46 -2.73 -10.13
CA LEU A 116 10.54 -3.16 -11.19
C LEU A 116 10.37 -2.04 -12.22
N HIS A 117 10.47 -2.41 -13.48
CA HIS A 117 10.10 -1.56 -14.62
C HIS A 117 8.90 -2.16 -15.31
N TYR A 118 7.88 -1.34 -15.53
CA TYR A 118 6.62 -1.76 -16.13
C TYR A 118 6.51 -1.28 -17.57
N THR A 119 6.11 -2.19 -18.45
CA THR A 119 5.71 -1.88 -19.82
C THR A 119 4.28 -2.36 -20.02
N ARG A 120 3.51 -1.62 -20.84
CA ARG A 120 2.11 -1.92 -21.13
C ARG A 120 1.90 -1.95 -22.63
N THR A 121 1.23 -2.99 -23.09
CA THR A 121 0.53 -3.05 -24.37
C THR A 121 -0.97 -2.94 -24.11
N ALA A 122 -1.82 -3.02 -25.14
CA ALA A 122 -3.27 -2.80 -24.98
C ALA A 122 -3.87 -3.58 -23.79
N ASP A 123 -3.58 -4.87 -23.66
CA ASP A 123 -4.20 -5.74 -22.65
C ASP A 123 -3.20 -6.37 -21.68
N THR A 124 -1.92 -6.29 -21.95
CA THR A 124 -0.88 -6.98 -21.18
C THR A 124 0.06 -6.00 -20.49
N VAL A 125 0.34 -6.29 -19.25
CA VAL A 125 1.36 -5.61 -18.44
C VAL A 125 2.49 -6.57 -18.21
N THR A 126 3.72 -6.13 -18.52
CA THR A 126 4.94 -6.85 -18.21
C THR A 126 5.78 -6.04 -17.25
N ALA A 127 6.25 -6.65 -16.17
CA ALA A 127 7.21 -6.05 -15.26
C ALA A 127 8.49 -6.89 -15.21
N THR A 128 9.63 -6.25 -15.49
CA THR A 128 10.95 -6.84 -15.27
C THR A 128 11.41 -6.47 -13.86
N ALA A 129 11.72 -7.47 -13.06
CA ALA A 129 12.13 -7.31 -11.66
C ALA A 129 13.58 -7.72 -11.48
N LYS A 130 14.40 -6.81 -10.93
CA LYS A 130 15.74 -7.11 -10.40
C LYS A 130 15.69 -7.04 -8.88
N MET A 131 16.26 -8.04 -8.23
CA MET A 131 16.12 -8.22 -6.79
C MET A 131 17.47 -8.52 -6.15
N TRP A 132 17.75 -7.91 -5.01
CA TRP A 132 18.93 -8.16 -4.19
C TRP A 132 18.47 -8.63 -2.82
N ARG A 133 19.06 -9.71 -2.33
CA ARG A 133 18.66 -10.37 -1.09
C ARG A 133 19.86 -10.71 -0.24
N LYS A 134 19.81 -10.35 1.04
CA LYS A 134 20.77 -10.76 2.06
C LYS A 134 20.03 -11.09 3.35
N ARG A 135 20.11 -12.32 3.81
CA ARG A 135 19.54 -12.72 5.09
C ARG A 135 20.48 -12.36 6.25
N LYS A 136 19.94 -12.23 7.46
CA LYS A 136 20.66 -11.78 8.66
C LYS A 136 22.01 -12.48 8.90
N LYS A 137 22.12 -13.76 8.50
CA LYS A 137 23.35 -14.56 8.67
C LYS A 137 24.22 -14.69 7.41
N GLU A 138 23.76 -14.17 6.30
CA GLU A 138 24.50 -14.21 5.02
C GLU A 138 25.54 -13.09 4.99
N LYS A 139 26.68 -13.36 4.38
CA LYS A 139 27.73 -12.35 4.16
C LYS A 139 27.53 -11.62 2.84
N GLU A 140 27.03 -12.31 1.82
CA GLU A 140 26.92 -11.82 0.46
C GLU A 140 25.47 -11.45 0.09
N ILE A 141 25.33 -10.52 -0.84
CA ILE A 141 24.05 -10.16 -1.44
C ILE A 141 23.86 -11.04 -2.67
N ARG A 142 22.77 -11.80 -2.71
CA ARG A 142 22.35 -12.56 -3.89
C ARG A 142 21.50 -11.69 -4.82
N GLN A 143 21.81 -11.69 -6.08
CA GLN A 143 21.01 -11.06 -7.11
C GLN A 143 20.09 -12.08 -7.77
N LEU A 144 18.85 -11.69 -8.03
CA LEU A 144 17.80 -12.48 -8.68
C LEU A 144 17.10 -11.60 -9.71
N GLU A 145 16.54 -12.23 -10.72
CA GLU A 145 15.70 -11.56 -11.71
C GLU A 145 14.39 -12.33 -11.92
N ALA A 146 13.35 -11.64 -12.32
CA ALA A 146 12.08 -12.23 -12.69
C ALA A 146 11.37 -11.36 -13.72
N VAL A 147 10.51 -11.99 -14.50
CA VAL A 147 9.57 -11.29 -15.39
C VAL A 147 8.16 -11.70 -14.98
N HIS A 148 7.31 -10.73 -14.74
CA HIS A 148 5.90 -10.95 -14.43
C HIS A 148 5.04 -10.41 -15.55
N THR A 149 4.02 -11.16 -15.93
CA THR A 149 3.00 -10.72 -16.87
C THR A 149 1.62 -10.89 -16.29
N ALA A 150 0.71 -9.97 -16.62
CA ALA A 150 -0.70 -10.05 -16.28
C ALA A 150 -1.55 -9.30 -17.30
N THR A 151 -2.82 -9.63 -17.35
CA THR A 151 -3.84 -8.84 -18.06
C THR A 151 -4.58 -7.94 -17.07
N GLY A 152 -5.06 -6.79 -17.54
CA GLY A 152 -5.85 -5.86 -16.74
C GLY A 152 -5.03 -4.98 -15.80
N ALA A 153 -5.71 -4.42 -14.80
CA ALA A 153 -5.11 -3.47 -13.87
C ALA A 153 -4.02 -4.13 -13.02
N THR A 154 -2.81 -3.59 -13.09
CA THR A 154 -1.63 -4.16 -12.43
C THR A 154 -0.81 -3.04 -11.79
N MET A 155 -0.50 -3.20 -10.52
CA MET A 155 0.11 -2.22 -9.64
C MET A 155 1.38 -2.76 -8.98
N ASP A 156 2.13 -1.87 -8.35
CA ASP A 156 3.01 -2.17 -7.22
C ASP A 156 2.33 -1.78 -5.89
N MET A 157 3.06 -1.95 -4.80
CA MET A 157 2.55 -1.67 -3.45
C MET A 157 2.25 -0.18 -3.20
N LEU A 158 2.97 0.72 -3.86
CA LEU A 158 2.84 2.17 -3.67
C LEU A 158 1.76 2.77 -4.58
N SER A 159 1.73 2.36 -5.85
CA SER A 159 0.67 2.78 -6.79
C SER A 159 -0.70 2.26 -6.35
N ALA A 160 -0.76 1.08 -5.75
CA ALA A 160 -1.97 0.53 -5.17
C ALA A 160 -2.52 1.40 -4.03
N PHE A 161 -1.67 1.97 -3.16
CA PHE A 161 -2.09 2.91 -2.13
C PHE A 161 -2.82 4.13 -2.72
N TYR A 162 -2.34 4.68 -3.83
CA TYR A 162 -2.99 5.81 -4.49
C TYR A 162 -4.24 5.41 -5.24
N TYR A 163 -4.23 4.26 -5.89
CA TYR A 163 -5.40 3.77 -6.61
C TYR A 163 -6.59 3.49 -5.66
N MET A 164 -6.36 2.92 -4.50
CA MET A 164 -7.38 2.70 -3.47
C MET A 164 -8.13 3.99 -3.10
N ARG A 165 -7.45 5.11 -3.03
CA ARG A 165 -8.05 6.41 -2.72
C ARG A 165 -8.96 6.93 -3.84
N ARG A 166 -8.87 6.36 -5.04
CA ARG A 166 -9.66 6.71 -6.23
C ARG A 166 -10.91 5.85 -6.42
N ILE A 167 -11.03 4.74 -5.73
CA ILE A 167 -12.19 3.85 -5.87
C ILE A 167 -13.46 4.65 -5.57
N PRO A 168 -14.51 4.55 -6.42
CA PRO A 168 -15.73 5.32 -6.27
C PRO A 168 -16.68 4.72 -5.20
N TYR A 169 -16.22 4.67 -3.95
CA TYR A 169 -16.96 4.08 -2.82
C TYR A 169 -18.34 4.69 -2.61
N ASP A 170 -18.52 5.95 -3.01
CA ASP A 170 -19.78 6.68 -3.00
C ASP A 170 -20.86 6.09 -3.90
N THR A 171 -20.47 5.28 -4.89
CA THR A 171 -21.38 4.57 -5.80
C THR A 171 -21.43 3.07 -5.57
N MET A 172 -20.57 2.55 -4.70
CA MET A 172 -20.51 1.12 -4.37
C MET A 172 -21.53 0.74 -3.29
N ARG A 173 -22.02 -0.49 -3.39
CA ARG A 173 -22.82 -1.12 -2.33
C ARG A 173 -21.93 -1.85 -1.36
N LYS A 174 -22.30 -1.85 -0.09
CA LYS A 174 -21.62 -2.65 0.93
C LYS A 174 -21.51 -4.12 0.51
N GLY A 175 -20.30 -4.69 0.61
CA GLY A 175 -19.98 -6.03 0.19
C GLY A 175 -19.46 -6.13 -1.26
N GLU A 176 -19.57 -5.09 -2.07
CA GLU A 176 -18.94 -5.09 -3.39
C GLU A 176 -17.42 -5.07 -3.23
N ALA A 177 -16.76 -5.77 -4.15
CA ALA A 177 -15.33 -5.95 -4.10
C ALA A 177 -14.66 -5.57 -5.42
N VAL A 178 -13.44 -5.16 -5.30
CA VAL A 178 -12.56 -4.83 -6.42
C VAL A 178 -11.26 -5.62 -6.23
N SER A 179 -10.75 -6.31 -7.28
CA SER A 179 -9.50 -7.10 -7.19
C SER A 179 -8.52 -6.76 -8.31
N LEU A 180 -7.18 -6.71 -8.13
CA LEU A 180 -6.17 -6.48 -9.15
C LEU A 180 -4.89 -7.24 -8.92
N ASN A 181 -4.03 -7.19 -9.94
CA ASN A 181 -2.71 -7.76 -9.83
C ASN A 181 -1.77 -6.80 -9.09
N VAL A 182 -0.96 -7.35 -8.20
CA VAL A 182 0.15 -6.63 -7.56
C VAL A 182 1.45 -7.39 -7.78
N PHE A 183 2.43 -6.70 -8.34
CA PHE A 183 3.77 -7.24 -8.46
C PHE A 183 4.66 -6.61 -7.38
N SER A 184 5.25 -7.46 -6.54
CA SER A 184 6.18 -7.03 -5.50
C SER A 184 7.43 -7.91 -5.51
N GLY A 185 8.48 -7.48 -6.20
CA GLY A 185 9.71 -8.24 -6.34
C GLY A 185 9.46 -9.61 -6.97
N LYS A 186 9.66 -10.69 -6.20
CA LYS A 186 9.45 -12.07 -6.66
C LYS A 186 7.98 -12.48 -6.77
N LYS A 187 7.06 -11.75 -6.12
CA LYS A 187 5.68 -12.17 -5.99
C LYS A 187 4.79 -11.53 -7.06
N LYS A 188 3.89 -12.36 -7.58
CA LYS A 188 2.69 -11.96 -8.29
C LYS A 188 1.51 -12.33 -7.38
N GLU A 189 0.79 -11.33 -6.93
CA GLU A 189 -0.33 -11.47 -6.01
C GLU A 189 -1.57 -10.81 -6.59
N THR A 190 -2.74 -11.29 -6.17
CA THR A 190 -4.00 -10.60 -6.37
C THR A 190 -4.39 -9.97 -5.05
N LEU A 191 -4.73 -8.72 -5.08
CA LEU A 191 -5.27 -8.02 -3.95
C LEU A 191 -6.74 -7.80 -4.18
N THR A 192 -7.54 -8.21 -3.21
CA THR A 192 -9.00 -8.02 -3.20
C THR A 192 -9.36 -7.06 -2.08
N ILE A 193 -10.15 -6.04 -2.41
CA ILE A 193 -10.71 -5.04 -1.49
C ILE A 193 -12.21 -5.18 -1.48
N HIS A 194 -12.76 -5.33 -0.31
CA HIS A 194 -14.19 -5.29 -0.05
C HIS A 194 -14.55 -3.94 0.55
N TYR A 195 -15.61 -3.33 0.04
CA TYR A 195 -16.19 -2.14 0.64
C TYR A 195 -17.18 -2.54 1.73
N ASP A 196 -16.87 -2.19 2.98
CA ASP A 196 -17.67 -2.57 4.16
C ASP A 196 -18.68 -1.47 4.57
N GLY A 197 -18.68 -0.34 3.87
CA GLY A 197 -19.64 0.73 4.08
C GLY A 197 -19.04 1.99 4.70
N LEU A 198 -19.90 2.93 5.05
CA LEU A 198 -19.50 4.14 5.77
C LEU A 198 -19.40 3.85 7.27
N GLU A 199 -18.34 4.35 7.87
CA GLU A 199 -18.09 4.26 9.31
C GLU A 199 -17.52 5.59 9.82
N THR A 200 -17.82 5.94 11.05
CA THR A 200 -17.24 7.13 11.69
C THR A 200 -16.17 6.70 12.68
N ILE A 201 -14.99 7.24 12.56
CA ILE A 201 -13.85 6.96 13.46
C ILE A 201 -13.37 8.22 14.14
N GLU A 202 -12.78 8.05 15.32
CA GLU A 202 -12.18 9.14 16.10
C GLU A 202 -10.66 9.14 15.93
N ILE A 203 -10.10 10.27 15.49
CA ILE A 203 -8.66 10.56 15.45
C ILE A 203 -8.40 11.88 16.15
N ASP A 204 -7.52 11.90 17.15
CA ASP A 204 -7.16 13.09 17.93
C ASP A 204 -8.39 13.87 18.44
N LYS A 205 -9.36 13.16 19.01
CA LYS A 205 -10.63 13.70 19.55
C LYS A 205 -11.53 14.38 18.51
N LYS A 206 -11.30 14.12 17.22
CA LYS A 206 -12.16 14.56 16.12
C LYS A 206 -12.77 13.36 15.42
N TRP A 207 -14.01 13.49 14.98
CA TRP A 207 -14.76 12.44 14.30
C TRP A 207 -14.71 12.64 12.80
N PHE A 208 -14.44 11.57 12.06
CA PHE A 208 -14.34 11.57 10.60
C PHE A 208 -15.21 10.49 10.02
N ALA A 209 -16.07 10.86 9.05
CA ALA A 209 -16.74 9.90 8.20
C ALA A 209 -15.71 9.28 7.23
N CYS A 210 -15.70 7.95 7.17
CA CYS A 210 -14.75 7.18 6.38
C CYS A 210 -15.44 6.09 5.58
N TYR A 211 -14.90 5.78 4.41
CA TYR A 211 -15.14 4.51 3.75
C TYR A 211 -14.32 3.44 4.46
N HIS A 212 -15.01 2.47 5.07
CA HIS A 212 -14.36 1.30 5.64
C HIS A 212 -14.21 0.23 4.56
N ILE A 213 -13.01 -0.32 4.46
CA ILE A 213 -12.67 -1.40 3.54
C ILE A 213 -11.87 -2.48 4.25
N THR A 214 -12.07 -3.71 3.86
CA THR A 214 -11.16 -4.82 4.19
C THR A 214 -10.43 -5.29 2.93
N PHE A 215 -9.19 -5.72 3.07
CA PHE A 215 -8.41 -6.18 1.94
C PHE A 215 -7.45 -7.31 2.28
N THR A 216 -7.22 -8.20 1.29
CA THR A 216 -6.33 -9.36 1.40
C THR A 216 -5.48 -9.53 0.16
N PHE A 217 -4.31 -10.13 0.34
CA PHE A 217 -3.47 -10.60 -0.75
C PHE A 217 -3.58 -12.11 -0.91
N THR A 218 -3.71 -12.57 -2.16
CA THR A 218 -3.65 -13.98 -2.52
C THR A 218 -2.58 -14.21 -3.57
N THR A 219 -1.83 -15.30 -3.45
CA THR A 219 -0.87 -15.74 -4.48
C THR A 219 -1.57 -16.53 -5.57
N GLY A 220 -0.89 -16.77 -6.69
CA GLY A 220 -1.37 -17.68 -7.74
C GLY A 220 -1.82 -19.03 -7.15
N GLY A 221 -3.01 -19.49 -7.53
CA GLY A 221 -3.66 -20.66 -6.95
C GLY A 221 -4.58 -20.35 -5.76
N GLY A 222 -4.85 -19.09 -5.45
CA GLY A 222 -5.85 -18.67 -4.44
C GLY A 222 -5.39 -18.80 -2.98
N LYS A 223 -4.11 -19.10 -2.74
CA LYS A 223 -3.59 -19.17 -1.37
C LYS A 223 -3.48 -17.80 -0.77
N VAL A 224 -4.18 -17.54 0.32
CA VAL A 224 -4.09 -16.31 1.09
C VAL A 224 -2.65 -16.10 1.58
N SER A 225 -2.06 -14.96 1.25
CA SER A 225 -0.68 -14.59 1.60
C SER A 225 -0.60 -13.56 2.74
N SER A 226 -1.72 -12.94 3.10
CA SER A 226 -1.85 -12.01 4.23
C SER A 226 -3.13 -12.28 5.01
N ASP A 227 -3.16 -11.93 6.30
CA ASP A 227 -4.43 -11.79 7.02
C ASP A 227 -5.25 -10.63 6.45
N ASN A 228 -6.54 -10.57 6.76
CA ASN A 228 -7.38 -9.43 6.43
C ASN A 228 -6.82 -8.18 7.11
N MET A 229 -6.74 -7.12 6.33
CA MET A 229 -6.35 -5.79 6.79
C MET A 229 -7.52 -4.84 6.59
N ASP A 230 -7.68 -3.90 7.50
CA ASP A 230 -8.70 -2.88 7.46
C ASP A 230 -8.11 -1.52 7.12
N ALA A 231 -8.85 -0.70 6.39
CA ALA A 231 -8.53 0.71 6.22
C ALA A 231 -9.77 1.59 6.26
N TRP A 232 -9.61 2.78 6.84
CA TRP A 232 -10.62 3.82 6.92
C TRP A 232 -10.13 5.04 6.15
N ILE A 233 -10.78 5.30 5.03
CA ILE A 233 -10.41 6.36 4.09
C ILE A 233 -11.41 7.50 4.27
N SER A 234 -10.92 8.72 4.55
CA SER A 234 -11.78 9.88 4.73
C SER A 234 -12.65 10.13 3.47
N THR A 235 -13.90 10.55 3.69
CA THR A 235 -14.83 10.89 2.60
C THR A 235 -14.53 12.24 1.94
N GLY A 236 -13.71 13.08 2.58
CA GLY A 236 -13.30 14.39 2.07
C GLY A 236 -12.45 14.33 0.79
N ARG A 237 -12.23 15.47 0.16
CA ARG A 237 -11.54 15.59 -1.15
C ARG A 237 -10.16 14.92 -1.21
N GLY A 238 -9.44 14.85 -0.09
CA GLY A 238 -8.12 14.22 -0.03
C GLY A 238 -8.17 12.69 -0.05
N ARG A 239 -9.31 12.09 0.31
CA ARG A 239 -9.46 10.63 0.47
C ARG A 239 -8.26 10.02 1.18
N ILE A 240 -7.90 10.61 2.33
CA ILE A 240 -6.74 10.21 3.10
C ILE A 240 -7.09 8.95 3.90
N PRO A 241 -6.31 7.86 3.80
CA PRO A 241 -6.43 6.74 4.72
C PRO A 241 -6.03 7.19 6.13
N LEU A 242 -7.03 7.41 6.99
CA LEU A 242 -6.81 7.92 8.35
C LEU A 242 -6.34 6.83 9.32
N LEU A 243 -6.72 5.59 9.05
CA LEU A 243 -6.35 4.43 9.84
C LEU A 243 -6.18 3.23 8.93
N LEU A 244 -5.08 2.49 9.11
CA LEU A 244 -4.90 1.14 8.59
C LEU A 244 -4.62 0.21 9.77
N GLU A 245 -5.26 -0.94 9.80
CA GLU A 245 -5.10 -1.92 10.86
C GLU A 245 -4.79 -3.30 10.25
N GLY A 246 -3.81 -4.00 10.81
CA GLY A 246 -3.48 -5.36 10.43
C GLY A 246 -3.25 -6.24 11.65
N LYS A 247 -3.68 -7.50 11.58
CA LYS A 247 -3.43 -8.51 12.61
C LYS A 247 -2.00 -9.02 12.49
N LEU A 248 -1.40 -9.30 13.63
CA LEU A 248 -0.12 -9.99 13.74
C LEU A 248 -0.34 -11.34 14.44
N PRO A 249 0.59 -12.29 14.34
CA PRO A 249 0.52 -13.54 15.11
C PRO A 249 0.34 -13.28 16.63
N VAL A 250 0.84 -12.14 17.10
CA VAL A 250 0.63 -11.65 18.46
C VAL A 250 0.26 -10.17 18.39
N GLY A 251 -0.98 -9.86 18.76
CA GLY A 251 -1.50 -8.48 18.76
C GLY A 251 -1.88 -7.96 17.38
N LYS A 252 -1.87 -6.64 17.24
CA LYS A 252 -2.15 -5.93 15.99
C LYS A 252 -1.31 -4.69 15.84
N VAL A 253 -1.17 -4.24 14.61
CA VAL A 253 -0.51 -2.99 14.27
C VAL A 253 -1.52 -2.03 13.62
N ARG A 254 -1.40 -0.76 13.94
CA ARG A 254 -2.25 0.32 13.43
C ARG A 254 -1.36 1.43 12.91
N ALA A 255 -1.52 1.80 11.65
CA ALA A 255 -0.96 3.05 11.12
C ALA A 255 -2.03 4.13 11.22
N ILE A 256 -1.84 5.09 12.11
CA ILE A 256 -2.76 6.18 12.39
C ILE A 256 -2.21 7.44 11.75
N TYR A 257 -3.01 8.10 10.92
CA TYR A 257 -2.61 9.37 10.31
C TYR A 257 -2.31 10.41 11.41
N SER A 258 -1.14 11.02 11.32
CA SER A 258 -0.62 12.01 12.28
C SER A 258 -0.21 13.33 11.63
N GLY A 259 -0.62 13.57 10.38
CA GLY A 259 -0.45 14.83 9.67
C GLY A 259 -1.56 15.84 10.03
N ALA A 260 -1.58 16.97 9.30
CA ALA A 260 -2.68 17.92 9.42
C ALA A 260 -4.00 17.24 9.05
N LEU A 261 -4.94 17.20 9.99
CA LEU A 261 -6.23 16.57 9.76
C LEU A 261 -7.00 17.29 8.66
N PRO A 262 -7.71 16.56 7.79
CA PRO A 262 -8.54 17.17 6.76
C PRO A 262 -9.54 18.15 7.41
N SER A 263 -9.67 19.33 6.82
CA SER A 263 -10.84 20.18 7.06
C SER A 263 -11.99 19.68 6.21
N ASP A 264 -13.14 19.58 6.77
CA ASP A 264 -14.40 19.25 6.08
C ASP A 264 -14.68 20.17 4.90
#